data_84800a0e82bad7e8c3f201393ad3f993
#
_entry.id   84800a0e82bad7e8c3f201393ad3f993
#
_cell.length_a   1.000
_cell.length_b   1.000
_cell.length_c   1.000
_cell.angle_alpha   90.00
_cell.angle_beta   90.00
_cell.angle_gamma   90.00
#
_symmetry.space_group_name_H-M   'P 1'
#
loop_
_entity.id
_entity.type
_entity.pdbx_description
1 polymer ?
#
loop_
_entity_poly.entity_id
_entity_poly.type
_entity_poly.pdbx_seq_one_letter_code
_entity_poly.pdbx_strand_id
1 'polypeptide(L)'
;MNLNRLDKFKTRLMKLKRPRNDSKSGGRTALCLAGGGITGSMYEIGCLTALDEFIGQPGFSNQFDIYVGTSAGAVAAALIANGYSARELYDGIYNDTSSPLNFRRKDIYNLRWREVFKAFAPMFKRLPDLVRYGWVNRRHATLLDLLSILQEFIPAGIFSLSNLDRYMARMFFPEGKTNDFRNLKTELYIPAVELDSGQRWVFGEDPNKDVPISKAVAASAAIPIFFRPFRIKDHDFIDGSTSKVSHLDIALNHGAQLIVIINPTIPIENDRTRLCIPTFDGRCARLADKGMSFVSEQARRIETKARFEIGFERFKFAHPEADYIVIEPHRSDGILFLHNVMDFNSRKAILNYGYETTAAELKSKYKTYKKILTKHGIAVQEKCSDL
;
A
#
# COMPACT_ATOMS: atom_id res chain seq x y z
N MET A 1 -10.64 -24.64 -24.22
CA MET A 1 -10.88 -23.78 -23.03
C MET A 1 -12.36 -23.92 -22.66
N ASN A 2 -12.65 -24.48 -21.49
CA ASN A 2 -13.93 -25.13 -21.17
C ASN A 2 -15.00 -24.09 -20.80
N LEU A 3 -16.05 -23.93 -21.63
CA LEU A 3 -17.22 -23.04 -21.44
C LEU A 3 -17.89 -23.21 -20.05
N ASN A 4 -17.85 -24.39 -19.46
CA ASN A 4 -18.37 -24.69 -18.14
C ASN A 4 -17.64 -23.97 -16.96
N ARG A 5 -16.44 -23.46 -17.15
CA ARG A 5 -15.75 -22.64 -16.14
C ARG A 5 -16.20 -21.18 -16.14
N LEU A 6 -16.59 -20.66 -17.30
CA LEU A 6 -17.11 -19.29 -17.43
C LEU A 6 -18.52 -19.16 -16.82
N ASP A 7 -19.36 -20.18 -16.98
CA ASP A 7 -20.70 -20.17 -16.39
C ASP A 7 -20.68 -20.35 -14.87
N LYS A 8 -19.80 -21.19 -14.35
CA LYS A 8 -19.57 -21.28 -12.88
C LYS A 8 -19.03 -19.98 -12.30
N PHE A 9 -18.23 -19.24 -13.04
CA PHE A 9 -17.71 -17.94 -12.61
C PHE A 9 -18.80 -16.87 -12.61
N LYS A 10 -19.66 -16.84 -13.65
CA LYS A 10 -20.85 -15.95 -13.71
C LYS A 10 -21.86 -16.25 -12.61
N THR A 11 -22.14 -17.53 -12.34
CA THR A 11 -23.09 -17.96 -11.31
C THR A 11 -22.59 -17.65 -9.89
N ARG A 12 -21.25 -17.64 -9.67
CA ARG A 12 -20.64 -17.26 -8.39
C ARG A 12 -20.68 -15.74 -8.16
N LEU A 13 -20.57 -14.94 -9.24
CA LEU A 13 -20.72 -13.48 -9.21
C LEU A 13 -22.17 -13.04 -8.92
N MET A 14 -23.18 -13.81 -9.38
CA MET A 14 -24.59 -13.49 -9.13
C MET A 14 -25.06 -13.77 -7.70
N LYS A 15 -24.35 -14.59 -6.90
CA LYS A 15 -24.76 -14.95 -5.52
C LYS A 15 -24.28 -13.97 -4.44
N LEU A 16 -23.51 -12.93 -4.78
CA LEU A 16 -22.99 -11.93 -3.84
C LEU A 16 -23.81 -10.62 -3.78
N LYS A 17 -25.05 -10.61 -4.28
CA LYS A 17 -25.92 -9.44 -4.11
C LYS A 17 -26.40 -9.32 -2.68
N ARG A 18 -25.73 -8.50 -1.86
CA ARG A 18 -26.31 -7.94 -0.63
C ARG A 18 -27.38 -6.89 -0.99
N PRO A 19 -28.41 -6.70 -0.13
CA PRO A 19 -29.43 -5.69 -0.38
C PRO A 19 -28.76 -4.30 -0.47
N ARG A 20 -29.04 -3.60 -1.54
CA ARG A 20 -28.65 -2.22 -1.81
C ARG A 20 -29.27 -1.30 -0.75
N ASN A 21 -28.46 -0.45 -0.18
CA ASN A 21 -28.95 0.77 0.47
C ASN A 21 -29.06 1.84 -0.63
N ASP A 22 -30.19 1.85 -1.34
CA ASP A 22 -30.42 2.61 -2.59
C ASP A 22 -30.71 4.11 -2.34
N SER A 23 -30.11 4.75 -1.35
CA SER A 23 -30.44 6.14 -0.99
C SER A 23 -29.51 7.22 -1.57
N LYS A 24 -28.45 6.86 -2.32
CA LYS A 24 -27.61 7.85 -3.03
C LYS A 24 -27.83 7.78 -4.53
N SER A 25 -28.21 8.90 -5.15
CA SER A 25 -28.46 9.03 -6.59
C SER A 25 -27.24 8.80 -7.48
N GLY A 26 -26.05 8.56 -6.93
CA GLY A 26 -24.78 8.49 -7.64
C GLY A 26 -24.05 7.14 -7.63
N GLY A 27 -24.68 6.08 -7.06
CA GLY A 27 -24.00 4.77 -6.91
C GLY A 27 -22.95 4.74 -5.80
N ARG A 28 -22.34 3.55 -5.57
CA ARG A 28 -21.33 3.36 -4.52
C ARG A 28 -19.97 3.92 -4.95
N THR A 29 -19.26 4.51 -4.01
CA THR A 29 -17.94 5.09 -4.21
C THR A 29 -16.87 4.28 -3.48
N ALA A 30 -15.68 4.14 -4.09
CA ALA A 30 -14.56 3.43 -3.49
C ALA A 30 -13.27 4.25 -3.52
N LEU A 31 -12.48 4.12 -2.47
CA LEU A 31 -11.12 4.64 -2.37
C LEU A 31 -10.14 3.46 -2.30
N CYS A 32 -9.22 3.37 -3.27
CA CYS A 32 -8.20 2.33 -3.34
C CYS A 32 -6.81 2.94 -3.13
N LEU A 33 -6.14 2.58 -2.04
CA LEU A 33 -4.81 3.03 -1.66
C LEU A 33 -3.80 1.90 -1.87
N ALA A 34 -2.86 2.10 -2.81
CA ALA A 34 -1.95 1.05 -3.28
C ALA A 34 -0.73 0.84 -2.36
N GLY A 35 -0.46 1.76 -1.45
CA GLY A 35 0.66 1.70 -0.53
C GLY A 35 2.00 2.10 -1.16
N GLY A 36 3.08 1.46 -0.76
CA GLY A 36 4.44 1.80 -1.23
C GLY A 36 5.36 2.20 -0.07
N GLY A 37 5.22 1.53 1.07
CA GLY A 37 5.99 1.79 2.27
C GLY A 37 5.63 3.12 2.95
N ILE A 38 6.50 3.59 3.84
CA ILE A 38 6.29 4.86 4.58
C ILE A 38 6.11 6.02 3.60
N THR A 39 6.97 6.11 2.59
CA THR A 39 6.93 7.17 1.59
C THR A 39 5.64 7.15 0.78
N GLY A 40 5.15 5.95 0.41
CA GLY A 40 3.86 5.79 -0.28
C GLY A 40 2.69 6.27 0.56
N SER A 41 2.61 5.88 1.84
CA SER A 41 1.53 6.33 2.73
C SER A 41 1.53 7.86 2.92
N MET A 42 2.72 8.49 2.99
CA MET A 42 2.82 9.96 3.06
C MET A 42 2.27 10.62 1.80
N TYR A 43 2.64 10.10 0.64
CA TYR A 43 2.10 10.57 -0.64
C TYR A 43 0.57 10.46 -0.67
N GLU A 44 0.02 9.29 -0.28
CA GLU A 44 -1.42 9.04 -0.25
C GLU A 44 -2.16 10.02 0.67
N ILE A 45 -1.64 10.29 1.87
CA ILE A 45 -2.24 11.28 2.79
C ILE A 45 -2.20 12.69 2.20
N GLY A 46 -1.10 13.08 1.56
CA GLY A 46 -1.00 14.36 0.83
C GLY A 46 -2.06 14.47 -0.28
N CYS A 47 -2.18 13.43 -1.11
CA CYS A 47 -3.19 13.37 -2.18
C CYS A 47 -4.63 13.48 -1.64
N LEU A 48 -4.95 12.77 -0.56
CA LEU A 48 -6.27 12.82 0.06
C LEU A 48 -6.59 14.21 0.60
N THR A 49 -5.61 14.87 1.20
CA THR A 49 -5.77 16.24 1.69
C THR A 49 -6.06 17.21 0.54
N ALA A 50 -5.33 17.09 -0.58
CA ALA A 50 -5.57 17.90 -1.77
C ALA A 50 -6.95 17.60 -2.41
N LEU A 51 -7.38 16.35 -2.41
CA LEU A 51 -8.69 15.93 -2.92
C LEU A 51 -9.83 16.52 -2.08
N ASP A 52 -9.73 16.48 -0.74
CA ASP A 52 -10.72 17.06 0.18
C ASP A 52 -10.86 18.57 -0.06
N GLU A 53 -9.75 19.29 -0.26
CA GLU A 53 -9.75 20.73 -0.55
C GLU A 53 -10.29 21.04 -1.94
N PHE A 54 -9.94 20.22 -2.95
CA PHE A 54 -10.47 20.37 -4.31
C PHE A 54 -12.00 20.23 -4.35
N ILE A 55 -12.55 19.30 -3.61
CA ILE A 55 -14.00 19.12 -3.50
C ILE A 55 -14.62 20.24 -2.64
N GLY A 56 -13.82 20.85 -1.76
CA GLY A 56 -14.26 21.90 -0.85
C GLY A 56 -15.09 21.37 0.32
N GLN A 57 -14.95 20.10 0.64
CA GLN A 57 -15.60 19.44 1.76
C GLN A 57 -14.54 18.81 2.68
N PRO A 58 -14.17 19.49 3.78
CA PRO A 58 -13.24 18.89 4.75
C PRO A 58 -13.70 17.51 5.20
N GLY A 59 -12.83 16.52 5.10
CA GLY A 59 -13.14 15.14 5.43
C GLY A 59 -14.02 14.41 4.40
N PHE A 60 -14.04 14.87 3.14
CA PHE A 60 -14.69 14.13 2.06
C PHE A 60 -14.09 12.73 1.92
N SER A 61 -12.79 12.57 2.08
CA SER A 61 -12.11 11.26 2.05
C SER A 61 -12.68 10.24 3.04
N ASN A 62 -13.40 10.67 4.08
CA ASN A 62 -14.12 9.80 5.02
C ASN A 62 -15.53 9.37 4.53
N GLN A 63 -15.99 9.84 3.36
CA GLN A 63 -17.36 9.64 2.89
C GLN A 63 -17.48 8.55 1.81
N PHE A 64 -16.39 7.89 1.46
CA PHE A 64 -16.43 6.73 0.57
C PHE A 64 -17.19 5.56 1.24
N ASP A 65 -17.94 4.82 0.41
CA ASP A 65 -18.67 3.64 0.88
C ASP A 65 -17.74 2.45 1.12
N ILE A 66 -16.64 2.38 0.33
CA ILE A 66 -15.70 1.27 0.29
C ILE A 66 -14.27 1.80 0.35
N TYR A 67 -13.46 1.20 1.22
CA TYR A 67 -12.03 1.44 1.31
C TYR A 67 -11.27 0.15 1.03
N VAL A 68 -10.30 0.22 0.13
CA VAL A 68 -9.38 -0.88 -0.14
C VAL A 68 -7.96 -0.37 0.11
N GLY A 69 -7.31 -0.88 1.15
CA GLY A 69 -5.96 -0.46 1.52
C GLY A 69 -4.97 -1.60 1.43
N THR A 70 -3.85 -1.40 0.74
CA THR A 70 -2.79 -2.39 0.56
C THR A 70 -1.49 -1.89 1.17
N SER A 71 -0.76 -2.74 1.91
CA SER A 71 0.54 -2.38 2.48
C SER A 71 0.43 -1.13 3.38
N ALA A 72 1.28 -0.14 3.17
CA ALA A 72 1.17 1.14 3.88
C ALA A 72 -0.13 1.91 3.58
N GLY A 73 -0.76 1.67 2.41
CA GLY A 73 -2.10 2.18 2.09
C GLY A 73 -3.18 1.58 2.99
N ALA A 74 -2.97 0.38 3.56
CA ALA A 74 -3.86 -0.18 4.56
C ALA A 74 -3.86 0.63 5.87
N VAL A 75 -2.72 1.24 6.23
CA VAL A 75 -2.63 2.16 7.38
C VAL A 75 -3.50 3.37 7.16
N ALA A 76 -3.34 4.06 6.02
CA ALA A 76 -4.12 5.25 5.69
C ALA A 76 -5.61 4.92 5.54
N ALA A 77 -5.97 3.87 4.79
CA ALA A 77 -7.36 3.43 4.59
C ALA A 77 -8.05 3.10 5.92
N ALA A 78 -7.37 2.38 6.82
CA ALA A 78 -7.93 2.00 8.11
C ALA A 78 -8.15 3.21 9.04
N LEU A 79 -7.25 4.20 9.02
CA LEU A 79 -7.42 5.43 9.79
C LEU A 79 -8.58 6.27 9.23
N ILE A 80 -8.63 6.47 7.91
CA ILE A 80 -9.70 7.22 7.24
C ILE A 80 -11.07 6.54 7.46
N ALA A 81 -11.17 5.22 7.24
CA ALA A 81 -12.40 4.45 7.47
C ALA A 81 -12.86 4.50 8.94
N ASN A 82 -11.94 4.67 9.88
CA ASN A 82 -12.23 4.92 11.29
C ASN A 82 -12.58 6.39 11.60
N GLY A 83 -12.64 7.28 10.59
CA GLY A 83 -13.06 8.66 10.74
C GLY A 83 -11.97 9.61 11.23
N TYR A 84 -10.69 9.29 11.03
CA TYR A 84 -9.62 10.29 11.04
C TYR A 84 -9.63 11.01 9.68
N SER A 85 -9.63 12.32 9.66
CA SER A 85 -9.59 13.07 8.39
C SER A 85 -8.18 13.10 7.80
N ALA A 86 -8.10 13.22 6.46
CA ALA A 86 -6.81 13.38 5.78
C ALA A 86 -6.05 14.61 6.31
N ARG A 87 -6.76 15.69 6.62
CA ARG A 87 -6.19 16.92 7.17
C ARG A 87 -5.59 16.72 8.56
N GLU A 88 -6.27 15.99 9.47
CA GLU A 88 -5.70 15.67 10.80
C GLU A 88 -4.43 14.83 10.68
N LEU A 89 -4.39 13.87 9.75
CA LEU A 89 -3.20 13.06 9.48
C LEU A 89 -2.07 13.93 8.92
N TYR A 90 -2.39 14.79 7.93
CA TYR A 90 -1.43 15.72 7.33
C TYR A 90 -0.82 16.65 8.37
N ASP A 91 -1.66 17.39 9.12
CA ASP A 91 -1.22 18.38 10.10
C ASP A 91 -0.45 17.73 11.26
N GLY A 92 -0.88 16.54 11.71
CA GLY A 92 -0.20 15.79 12.75
C GLY A 92 1.25 15.44 12.38
N ILE A 93 1.49 15.08 11.11
CA ILE A 93 2.81 14.70 10.60
C ILE A 93 3.62 15.93 10.21
N TYR A 94 3.03 16.87 9.45
CA TYR A 94 3.73 18.03 8.89
C TYR A 94 4.23 18.98 9.98
N ASN A 95 3.35 19.30 10.94
CA ASN A 95 3.65 20.22 12.04
C ASN A 95 4.42 19.57 13.20
N ASP A 96 4.76 18.27 13.08
CA ASP A 96 5.51 17.51 14.09
C ASP A 96 4.88 17.60 15.49
N THR A 97 3.56 17.56 15.52
CA THR A 97 2.80 17.72 16.75
C THR A 97 3.03 16.54 17.72
N SER A 98 2.68 16.73 19.00
CA SER A 98 2.64 15.64 19.99
C SER A 98 1.46 14.68 19.78
N SER A 99 0.65 14.89 18.74
CA SER A 99 -0.48 14.02 18.40
C SER A 99 -0.04 12.57 18.22
N PRO A 100 -0.83 11.59 18.65
CA PRO A 100 -0.61 10.19 18.34
C PRO A 100 -0.58 9.89 16.83
N LEU A 101 -1.19 10.77 15.99
CA LEU A 101 -1.17 10.68 14.52
C LEU A 101 0.23 10.94 13.94
N ASN A 102 1.08 11.67 14.64
CA ASN A 102 2.48 11.81 14.28
C ASN A 102 3.25 10.55 14.72
N PHE A 103 3.09 9.46 13.97
CA PHE A 103 3.78 8.23 14.28
C PHE A 103 5.30 8.39 14.25
N ARG A 104 5.97 7.69 15.12
CA ARG A 104 7.42 7.69 15.25
C ARG A 104 8.00 6.43 14.62
N ARG A 105 9.29 6.46 14.27
CA ARG A 105 10.00 5.28 13.74
C ARG A 105 9.78 4.02 14.59
N LYS A 106 9.80 4.16 15.93
CA LYS A 106 9.57 3.07 16.87
C LYS A 106 8.16 2.47 16.83
N ASP A 107 7.18 3.19 16.30
CA ASP A 107 5.80 2.72 16.17
C ASP A 107 5.63 1.79 14.99
N ILE A 108 6.51 1.87 13.99
CA ILE A 108 6.50 1.00 12.80
C ILE A 108 7.44 -0.18 13.01
N TYR A 109 8.71 0.11 13.29
CA TYR A 109 9.72 -0.93 13.47
C TYR A 109 10.63 -0.60 14.66
N ASN A 110 11.00 -1.64 15.38
CA ASN A 110 11.92 -1.51 16.49
C ASN A 110 13.23 -2.25 16.15
N LEU A 111 14.32 -1.49 16.07
CA LEU A 111 15.66 -2.04 15.95
C LEU A 111 16.14 -2.49 17.34
N ARG A 112 15.57 -3.56 17.85
CA ARG A 112 16.12 -4.21 19.04
C ARG A 112 17.27 -5.11 18.59
N TRP A 113 18.47 -4.66 18.79
CA TRP A 113 19.69 -5.46 18.53
C TRP A 113 19.57 -6.89 19.06
N ARG A 114 18.94 -7.08 20.21
CA ARG A 114 18.66 -8.41 20.78
C ARG A 114 17.77 -9.27 19.87
N GLU A 115 16.83 -8.72 19.15
CA GLU A 115 15.96 -9.47 18.19
C GLU A 115 16.72 -9.74 16.90
N VAL A 116 17.54 -8.82 16.45
CA VAL A 116 18.47 -9.04 15.32
C VAL A 116 19.44 -10.17 15.66
N PHE A 117 20.09 -10.11 16.80
CA PHE A 117 20.98 -11.20 17.27
C PHE A 117 20.23 -12.52 17.41
N LYS A 118 19.02 -12.54 17.97
CA LYS A 118 18.19 -13.76 18.03
C LYS A 118 17.84 -14.32 16.63
N ALA A 119 17.62 -13.42 15.66
CA ALA A 119 17.32 -13.83 14.28
C ALA A 119 18.51 -14.53 13.62
N PHE A 120 19.74 -14.06 13.92
CA PHE A 120 20.97 -14.67 13.40
C PHE A 120 21.55 -15.76 14.29
N ALA A 121 21.06 -15.95 15.51
CA ALA A 121 21.56 -16.97 16.44
C ALA A 121 21.54 -18.40 15.88
N PRO A 122 20.50 -18.83 15.10
CA PRO A 122 20.51 -20.16 14.46
C PRO A 122 21.67 -20.32 13.48
N MET A 123 22.04 -19.26 12.76
CA MET A 123 23.18 -19.27 11.83
C MET A 123 24.49 -19.60 12.57
N PHE A 124 24.75 -18.93 13.69
CA PHE A 124 25.96 -19.20 14.48
C PHE A 124 25.99 -20.58 15.09
N LYS A 125 24.84 -21.11 15.52
CA LYS A 125 24.74 -22.45 16.10
C LYS A 125 25.05 -23.58 15.08
N ARG A 126 24.77 -23.35 13.79
CA ARG A 126 24.96 -24.34 12.72
C ARG A 126 26.23 -24.11 11.89
N LEU A 127 27.04 -23.10 12.23
CA LEU A 127 28.32 -22.87 11.58
C LEU A 127 29.22 -24.14 11.55
N PRO A 128 29.30 -24.94 12.66
CA PRO A 128 30.03 -26.19 12.65
C PRO A 128 29.51 -27.20 11.64
N ASP A 129 28.17 -27.28 11.46
CA ASP A 129 27.54 -28.19 10.49
C ASP A 129 27.90 -27.80 9.05
N LEU A 130 27.97 -26.48 8.77
CA LEU A 130 28.40 -25.95 7.47
C LEU A 130 29.88 -26.30 7.17
N VAL A 131 30.76 -26.14 8.15
CA VAL A 131 32.16 -26.48 8.02
C VAL A 131 32.32 -28.00 7.76
N ARG A 132 31.56 -28.82 8.50
CA ARG A 132 31.53 -30.27 8.32
C ARG A 132 31.01 -30.65 6.94
N TYR A 133 29.93 -30.02 6.46
CA TYR A 133 29.39 -30.28 5.11
C TYR A 133 30.42 -29.93 4.03
N GLY A 134 31.05 -28.75 4.12
CA GLY A 134 32.10 -28.34 3.19
C GLY A 134 33.31 -29.27 3.19
N TRP A 135 33.68 -29.82 4.37
CA TRP A 135 34.78 -30.74 4.50
C TRP A 135 34.48 -32.14 3.93
N VAL A 136 33.27 -32.68 4.20
CA VAL A 136 32.81 -33.95 3.68
C VAL A 136 32.61 -33.90 2.17
N ASN A 137 32.06 -32.80 1.63
CA ASN A 137 31.74 -32.66 0.22
C ASN A 137 32.81 -31.87 -0.57
N ARG A 138 34.02 -31.69 -0.03
CA ARG A 138 35.10 -30.85 -0.58
C ARG A 138 35.44 -31.07 -2.07
N ARG A 139 35.10 -32.25 -2.62
CA ARG A 139 35.35 -32.57 -4.03
C ARG A 139 34.23 -32.14 -4.98
N HIS A 140 33.05 -31.84 -4.48
CA HIS A 140 31.85 -31.55 -5.26
C HIS A 140 31.14 -30.26 -4.82
N ALA A 141 31.40 -29.76 -3.60
CA ALA A 141 30.78 -28.53 -3.11
C ALA A 141 31.36 -27.30 -3.82
N THR A 142 30.50 -26.61 -4.54
CA THR A 142 30.81 -25.31 -5.12
C THR A 142 30.55 -24.19 -4.10
N LEU A 143 31.09 -22.99 -4.37
CA LEU A 143 30.76 -21.78 -3.59
C LEU A 143 29.25 -21.51 -3.58
N LEU A 144 28.57 -21.83 -4.68
CA LEU A 144 27.11 -21.67 -4.81
C LEU A 144 26.33 -22.63 -3.88
N ASP A 145 26.82 -23.87 -3.70
CA ASP A 145 26.20 -24.83 -2.77
C ASP A 145 26.33 -24.34 -1.32
N LEU A 146 27.46 -23.78 -0.94
CA LEU A 146 27.66 -23.18 0.37
C LEU A 146 26.77 -21.96 0.56
N LEU A 147 26.62 -21.10 -0.46
CA LEU A 147 25.71 -19.95 -0.42
C LEU A 147 24.25 -20.37 -0.31
N SER A 148 23.82 -21.44 -1.00
CA SER A 148 22.43 -21.95 -0.93
C SER A 148 22.11 -22.51 0.46
N ILE A 149 23.05 -23.18 1.10
CA ILE A 149 22.87 -23.64 2.49
C ILE A 149 22.82 -22.44 3.45
N LEU A 150 23.65 -21.40 3.21
CA LEU A 150 23.61 -20.19 4.02
C LEU A 150 22.26 -19.45 3.94
N GLN A 151 21.52 -19.56 2.83
CA GLN A 151 20.20 -18.94 2.69
C GLN A 151 19.20 -19.43 3.73
N GLU A 152 19.24 -20.70 4.14
CA GLU A 152 18.36 -21.24 5.19
C GLU A 152 18.57 -20.59 6.56
N PHE A 153 19.72 -19.95 6.78
CA PHE A 153 20.08 -19.30 8.04
C PHE A 153 19.84 -17.79 8.03
N ILE A 154 19.53 -17.22 6.86
CA ILE A 154 19.14 -15.82 6.77
C ILE A 154 17.70 -15.72 7.31
N PRO A 155 17.45 -14.85 8.30
CA PRO A 155 16.10 -14.69 8.82
C PRO A 155 15.15 -14.21 7.72
N ALA A 156 13.90 -14.70 7.73
CA ALA A 156 12.86 -14.36 6.75
C ALA A 156 12.54 -12.85 6.67
N GLY A 157 13.12 -12.03 7.52
CA GLY A 157 13.03 -10.57 7.53
C GLY A 157 13.75 -9.99 8.75
N ILE A 158 14.12 -8.72 8.63
CA ILE A 158 14.95 -8.05 9.65
C ILE A 158 14.09 -7.54 10.81
N PHE A 159 12.95 -6.91 10.51
CA PHE A 159 12.10 -6.23 11.47
C PHE A 159 10.79 -6.98 11.72
N SER A 160 10.16 -6.69 12.87
CA SER A 160 8.82 -7.18 13.21
C SER A 160 7.81 -6.03 13.15
N LEU A 161 6.61 -6.31 12.63
CA LEU A 161 5.48 -5.39 12.57
C LEU A 161 4.60 -5.40 13.84
N SER A 162 5.00 -6.10 14.89
CA SER A 162 4.26 -6.09 16.18
C SER A 162 4.10 -4.69 16.78
N ASN A 163 4.99 -3.75 16.44
CA ASN A 163 4.84 -2.36 16.86
C ASN A 163 3.77 -1.64 16.07
N LEU A 164 3.70 -1.89 14.75
CA LEU A 164 2.64 -1.35 13.90
C LEU A 164 1.26 -1.86 14.34
N ASP A 165 1.13 -3.17 14.60
CA ASP A 165 -0.11 -3.75 15.15
C ASP A 165 -0.53 -3.03 16.44
N ARG A 166 0.38 -2.89 17.40
CA ARG A 166 0.09 -2.18 18.66
C ARG A 166 -0.21 -0.71 18.48
N TYR A 167 0.48 -0.04 17.55
CA TYR A 167 0.20 1.36 17.21
C TYR A 167 -1.21 1.51 16.66
N MET A 168 -1.57 0.71 15.65
CA MET A 168 -2.90 0.74 15.05
C MET A 168 -4.00 0.38 16.07
N ALA A 169 -3.78 -0.64 16.90
CA ALA A 169 -4.73 -0.99 17.95
C ALA A 169 -4.98 0.19 18.92
N ARG A 170 -3.94 0.95 19.28
CA ARG A 170 -4.09 2.17 20.11
C ARG A 170 -4.85 3.27 19.40
N MET A 171 -4.65 3.43 18.08
CA MET A 171 -5.38 4.43 17.28
C MET A 171 -6.89 4.10 17.18
N PHE A 172 -7.25 2.84 17.32
CA PHE A 172 -8.64 2.38 17.26
C PHE A 172 -9.31 2.19 18.63
N PHE A 173 -8.59 2.55 19.71
CA PHE A 173 -9.12 2.45 21.08
C PHE A 173 -10.04 3.62 21.50
N PRO A 174 -9.84 4.88 21.04
CA PRO A 174 -10.70 6.00 21.45
C PRO A 174 -12.17 5.78 21.11
N GLU A 175 -13.05 6.43 21.85
CA GLU A 175 -14.49 6.40 21.63
C GLU A 175 -14.84 6.78 20.18
N GLY A 176 -15.77 6.06 19.58
CA GLY A 176 -16.19 6.23 18.18
C GLY A 176 -15.24 5.60 17.15
N LYS A 177 -14.15 4.96 17.58
CA LYS A 177 -13.24 4.18 16.74
C LYS A 177 -13.42 2.69 17.01
N THR A 178 -12.94 1.83 16.09
CA THR A 178 -13.04 0.39 16.25
C THR A 178 -11.90 -0.37 15.61
N ASN A 179 -11.46 -1.45 16.27
CA ASN A 179 -10.51 -2.42 15.72
C ASN A 179 -11.20 -3.67 15.13
N ASP A 180 -12.51 -3.58 14.88
CA ASP A 180 -13.32 -4.65 14.34
C ASP A 180 -14.00 -4.18 13.05
N PHE A 181 -13.78 -4.90 11.93
CA PHE A 181 -14.37 -4.57 10.63
C PHE A 181 -15.91 -4.52 10.66
N ARG A 182 -16.55 -5.31 11.51
CA ARG A 182 -18.02 -5.40 11.62
C ARG A 182 -18.65 -4.15 12.21
N ASN A 183 -17.88 -3.38 12.97
CA ASN A 183 -18.34 -2.18 13.69
C ASN A 183 -18.02 -0.88 12.94
N LEU A 184 -17.34 -0.96 11.79
CA LEU A 184 -17.11 0.19 10.92
C LEU A 184 -18.43 0.65 10.28
N LYS A 185 -18.58 1.96 10.09
CA LYS A 185 -19.71 2.55 9.38
C LYS A 185 -19.63 2.35 7.87
N THR A 186 -18.42 2.14 7.36
CA THR A 186 -18.08 1.95 5.95
C THR A 186 -17.41 0.59 5.76
N GLU A 187 -17.34 0.11 4.54
CA GLU A 187 -16.67 -1.15 4.24
C GLU A 187 -15.17 -0.92 4.07
N LEU A 188 -14.36 -1.67 4.82
CA LEU A 188 -12.90 -1.66 4.71
C LEU A 188 -12.41 -3.05 4.34
N TYR A 189 -11.54 -3.10 3.32
CA TYR A 189 -10.92 -4.33 2.84
C TYR A 189 -9.41 -4.19 2.81
N ILE A 190 -8.73 -5.14 3.43
CA ILE A 190 -7.27 -5.17 3.53
C ILE A 190 -6.77 -6.50 2.98
N PRO A 191 -6.20 -6.52 1.77
CA PRO A 191 -5.61 -7.73 1.20
C PRO A 191 -4.22 -8.00 1.77
N ALA A 192 -3.91 -9.29 2.00
CA ALA A 192 -2.57 -9.80 2.25
C ALA A 192 -2.39 -11.13 1.51
N VAL A 193 -1.16 -11.62 1.40
CA VAL A 193 -0.87 -12.92 0.79
C VAL A 193 -0.44 -13.90 1.86
N GLU A 194 -1.14 -15.02 1.96
CA GLU A 194 -0.73 -16.13 2.80
C GLU A 194 0.47 -16.81 2.14
N LEU A 195 1.56 -16.96 2.90
CA LEU A 195 2.88 -17.29 2.34
C LEU A 195 2.97 -18.72 1.81
N ASP A 196 2.45 -19.68 2.57
CA ASP A 196 2.61 -21.11 2.23
C ASP A 196 1.75 -21.52 1.04
N SER A 197 0.53 -20.99 0.93
CA SER A 197 -0.38 -21.29 -0.18
C SER A 197 -0.21 -20.35 -1.37
N GLY A 198 0.42 -19.20 -1.19
CA GLY A 198 0.46 -18.11 -2.17
C GLY A 198 -0.92 -17.46 -2.46
N GLN A 199 -1.93 -17.76 -1.64
CA GLN A 199 -3.29 -17.28 -1.85
C GLN A 199 -3.49 -15.89 -1.26
N ARG A 200 -4.20 -15.02 -2.00
CA ARG A 200 -4.65 -13.74 -1.46
C ARG A 200 -5.79 -13.95 -0.47
N TRP A 201 -5.61 -13.44 0.74
CA TRP A 201 -6.68 -13.27 1.71
C TRP A 201 -7.15 -11.81 1.71
N VAL A 202 -8.44 -11.60 1.86
CA VAL A 202 -9.04 -10.27 2.01
C VAL A 202 -9.64 -10.20 3.40
N PHE A 203 -9.01 -9.40 4.27
CA PHE A 203 -9.57 -9.10 5.58
C PHE A 203 -10.68 -8.06 5.40
N GLY A 204 -11.76 -8.20 6.18
CA GLY A 204 -12.99 -7.43 6.00
C GLY A 204 -14.08 -8.18 5.22
N GLU A 205 -13.74 -9.27 4.52
CA GLU A 205 -14.68 -10.23 3.92
C GLU A 205 -14.83 -11.50 4.78
N ASP A 206 -15.96 -12.19 4.68
CA ASP A 206 -16.10 -13.51 5.29
C ASP A 206 -15.21 -14.54 4.57
N PRO A 207 -14.54 -15.43 5.31
CA PRO A 207 -14.63 -15.68 6.76
C PRO A 207 -13.66 -14.84 7.63
N ASN A 208 -12.97 -13.84 7.09
CA ASN A 208 -11.82 -13.17 7.73
C ASN A 208 -12.18 -11.88 8.49
N LYS A 209 -13.46 -11.59 8.68
CA LYS A 209 -13.94 -10.38 9.39
C LYS A 209 -13.66 -10.38 10.89
N ASP A 210 -13.38 -11.55 11.47
CA ASP A 210 -13.07 -11.70 12.89
C ASP A 210 -11.64 -11.28 13.25
N VAL A 211 -10.78 -11.10 12.25
CA VAL A 211 -9.42 -10.64 12.46
C VAL A 211 -9.43 -9.14 12.80
N PRO A 212 -8.74 -8.70 13.88
CA PRO A 212 -8.62 -7.28 14.19
C PRO A 212 -8.01 -6.46 13.04
N ILE A 213 -8.55 -5.26 12.80
CA ILE A 213 -8.07 -4.36 11.73
C ILE A 213 -6.56 -4.10 11.87
N SER A 214 -6.07 -3.89 13.09
CA SER A 214 -4.65 -3.66 13.36
C SER A 214 -3.75 -4.81 12.89
N LYS A 215 -4.19 -6.06 13.08
CA LYS A 215 -3.47 -7.25 12.62
C LYS A 215 -3.53 -7.39 11.11
N ALA A 216 -4.68 -7.11 10.50
CA ALA A 216 -4.82 -7.12 9.04
C ALA A 216 -3.90 -6.08 8.38
N VAL A 217 -3.82 -4.86 8.95
CA VAL A 217 -2.87 -3.83 8.51
C VAL A 217 -1.43 -4.31 8.62
N ALA A 218 -1.04 -4.91 9.75
CA ALA A 218 0.32 -5.43 9.92
C ALA A 218 0.63 -6.57 8.94
N ALA A 219 -0.33 -7.47 8.69
CA ALA A 219 -0.18 -8.55 7.71
C ALA A 219 0.01 -8.01 6.28
N SER A 220 -0.82 -7.02 5.89
CA SER A 220 -0.75 -6.39 4.57
C SER A 220 0.52 -5.56 4.36
N ALA A 221 1.14 -5.05 5.43
CA ALA A 221 2.36 -4.23 5.39
C ALA A 221 3.66 -5.05 5.53
N ALA A 222 3.60 -6.38 5.56
CA ALA A 222 4.75 -7.24 5.76
C ALA A 222 5.59 -7.40 4.46
N ILE A 223 6.26 -6.30 4.06
CA ILE A 223 7.13 -6.25 2.87
C ILE A 223 8.26 -7.25 3.04
N PRO A 224 8.41 -8.25 2.14
CA PRO A 224 9.49 -9.23 2.18
C PRO A 224 10.87 -8.58 2.27
N ILE A 225 11.83 -9.27 2.87
CA ILE A 225 13.21 -8.81 3.15
C ILE A 225 13.27 -7.82 4.32
N PHE A 226 12.41 -6.79 4.36
CA PHE A 226 12.40 -5.82 5.45
C PHE A 226 11.72 -6.39 6.69
N PHE A 227 10.52 -6.95 6.53
CA PHE A 227 9.74 -7.49 7.62
C PHE A 227 9.63 -9.00 7.56
N ARG A 228 9.61 -9.63 8.74
CA ARG A 228 9.22 -11.03 8.87
C ARG A 228 7.76 -11.17 8.48
N PRO A 229 7.37 -12.29 7.88
CA PRO A 229 5.96 -12.62 7.69
C PRO A 229 5.18 -12.41 8.99
N PHE A 230 4.00 -11.81 8.89
CA PHE A 230 3.19 -11.51 10.06
C PHE A 230 2.22 -12.67 10.34
N ARG A 231 2.35 -13.28 11.52
CA ARG A 231 1.54 -14.45 11.89
C ARG A 231 0.20 -14.05 12.46
N ILE A 232 -0.87 -14.61 11.88
CA ILE A 232 -2.24 -14.54 12.39
C ILE A 232 -2.75 -15.96 12.51
N LYS A 233 -3.05 -16.43 13.74
CA LYS A 233 -3.35 -17.83 14.04
C LYS A 233 -2.19 -18.71 13.51
N ASP A 234 -2.49 -19.69 12.66
CA ASP A 234 -1.49 -20.62 12.11
C ASP A 234 -0.99 -20.24 10.71
N HIS A 235 -1.31 -19.03 10.22
CA HIS A 235 -0.95 -18.56 8.89
C HIS A 235 0.07 -17.42 8.94
N ASP A 236 1.06 -17.48 8.06
CA ASP A 236 2.07 -16.44 7.88
C ASP A 236 1.75 -15.59 6.65
N PHE A 237 1.66 -14.27 6.83
CA PHE A 237 1.27 -13.32 5.78
C PHE A 237 2.41 -12.42 5.36
N ILE A 238 2.45 -12.12 4.07
CA ILE A 238 3.30 -11.12 3.45
C ILE A 238 2.45 -10.04 2.77
N ASP A 239 3.11 -8.98 2.34
CA ASP A 239 2.50 -7.79 1.75
C ASP A 239 1.50 -8.11 0.63
N GLY A 240 0.33 -7.45 0.70
CA GLY A 240 -0.75 -7.64 -0.25
C GLY A 240 -0.39 -7.26 -1.69
N SER A 241 0.52 -6.29 -1.88
CA SER A 241 0.98 -5.86 -3.22
C SER A 241 1.72 -6.94 -4.00
N THR A 242 2.15 -8.01 -3.32
CA THR A 242 2.79 -9.18 -3.94
C THR A 242 1.84 -9.87 -4.93
N SER A 243 0.53 -9.89 -4.69
CA SER A 243 -0.45 -10.53 -5.58
C SER A 243 -1.01 -9.59 -6.65
N LYS A 244 -1.56 -8.44 -6.25
CA LYS A 244 -2.17 -7.44 -7.15
C LYS A 244 -1.84 -6.03 -6.68
N VAL A 245 -1.96 -5.07 -7.59
CA VAL A 245 -1.81 -3.65 -7.29
C VAL A 245 -3.18 -3.02 -7.16
N SER A 246 -3.37 -2.18 -6.14
CA SER A 246 -4.61 -1.42 -5.85
C SER A 246 -5.89 -2.25 -5.65
N HIS A 247 -5.86 -3.56 -5.93
CA HIS A 247 -6.95 -4.50 -5.67
C HIS A 247 -8.36 -4.02 -6.11
N LEU A 248 -8.46 -3.41 -7.30
CA LEU A 248 -9.70 -2.84 -7.85
C LEU A 248 -10.85 -3.84 -7.94
N ASP A 249 -10.52 -5.11 -8.13
CA ASP A 249 -11.50 -6.19 -8.16
C ASP A 249 -12.32 -6.29 -6.87
N ILE A 250 -11.76 -5.91 -5.72
CA ILE A 250 -12.50 -5.87 -4.46
C ILE A 250 -13.56 -4.77 -4.53
N ALA A 251 -13.18 -3.54 -4.89
CA ALA A 251 -14.12 -2.43 -4.99
C ALA A 251 -15.24 -2.71 -6.01
N LEU A 252 -14.90 -3.25 -7.19
CA LEU A 252 -15.86 -3.59 -8.24
C LEU A 252 -16.81 -4.73 -7.82
N ASN A 253 -16.29 -5.78 -7.17
CA ASN A 253 -17.11 -6.90 -6.68
C ASN A 253 -18.11 -6.43 -5.59
N HIS A 254 -17.79 -5.36 -4.87
CA HIS A 254 -18.68 -4.74 -3.88
C HIS A 254 -19.53 -3.60 -4.47
N GLY A 255 -19.59 -3.48 -5.80
CA GLY A 255 -20.52 -2.62 -6.53
C GLY A 255 -20.11 -1.15 -6.59
N ALA A 256 -18.82 -0.83 -6.48
CA ALA A 256 -18.33 0.53 -6.70
C ALA A 256 -18.55 0.97 -8.15
N GLN A 257 -19.08 2.18 -8.32
CA GLN A 257 -19.31 2.82 -9.61
C GLN A 257 -18.39 4.03 -9.84
N LEU A 258 -17.88 4.63 -8.78
CA LEU A 258 -16.77 5.58 -8.82
C LEU A 258 -15.62 5.01 -7.98
N ILE A 259 -14.44 4.91 -8.57
CA ILE A 259 -13.26 4.38 -7.90
C ILE A 259 -12.14 5.43 -8.00
N VAL A 260 -11.73 5.96 -6.86
CA VAL A 260 -10.55 6.81 -6.74
C VAL A 260 -9.37 5.93 -6.34
N ILE A 261 -8.30 5.99 -7.11
CA ILE A 261 -7.10 5.16 -6.94
C ILE A 261 -5.92 6.09 -6.72
N ILE A 262 -5.17 5.87 -5.63
CA ILE A 262 -3.90 6.56 -5.40
C ILE A 262 -2.79 5.51 -5.46
N ASN A 263 -1.89 5.65 -6.45
CA ASN A 263 -0.79 4.71 -6.68
C ASN A 263 0.57 5.41 -6.69
N PRO A 264 1.29 5.43 -5.57
CA PRO A 264 2.60 6.07 -5.49
C PRO A 264 3.73 5.24 -6.12
N THR A 265 3.46 3.97 -6.47
CA THR A 265 4.50 3.04 -6.92
C THR A 265 4.60 2.99 -8.43
N ILE A 266 5.24 4.01 -9.02
CA ILE A 266 5.53 4.07 -10.46
C ILE A 266 7.05 4.04 -10.73
N PRO A 267 7.50 3.52 -11.88
CA PRO A 267 8.89 3.58 -12.27
C PRO A 267 9.31 5.03 -12.59
N ILE A 268 10.56 5.35 -12.31
CA ILE A 268 11.12 6.65 -12.68
C ILE A 268 11.57 6.65 -14.14
N GLU A 269 11.36 7.78 -14.81
CA GLU A 269 11.96 8.09 -16.10
C GLU A 269 13.24 8.93 -15.85
N ASN A 270 14.39 8.26 -15.85
CA ASN A 270 15.67 8.92 -15.56
C ASN A 270 16.23 9.63 -16.81
N ASP A 271 15.60 10.73 -17.20
CA ASP A 271 16.16 11.64 -18.19
C ASP A 271 17.23 12.53 -17.54
N ARG A 272 18.50 12.19 -17.72
CA ARG A 272 19.63 12.90 -17.12
C ARG A 272 19.79 14.36 -17.55
N THR A 273 19.05 14.80 -18.55
CA THR A 273 19.02 16.22 -18.96
C THR A 273 18.06 17.04 -18.10
N ARG A 274 17.08 16.39 -17.47
CA ARG A 274 16.04 17.02 -16.67
C ARG A 274 16.13 16.67 -15.19
N LEU A 275 16.52 15.42 -14.89
CA LEU A 275 16.60 14.89 -13.53
C LEU A 275 18.03 14.43 -13.25
N CYS A 276 18.69 15.08 -12.31
CA CYS A 276 19.98 14.64 -11.82
C CYS A 276 19.80 13.73 -10.59
N ILE A 277 20.07 12.44 -10.75
CA ILE A 277 20.19 11.51 -9.62
C ILE A 277 21.67 11.53 -9.20
N PRO A 278 22.04 12.17 -8.08
CA PRO A 278 23.44 12.33 -7.72
C PRO A 278 24.06 11.01 -7.25
N THR A 279 25.27 10.74 -7.71
CA THR A 279 26.18 9.76 -7.10
C THR A 279 26.81 10.35 -5.85
N PHE A 280 27.55 9.53 -5.11
CA PHE A 280 28.29 10.00 -3.93
C PHE A 280 29.28 11.13 -4.25
N ASP A 281 29.84 11.13 -5.46
CA ASP A 281 30.78 12.15 -5.98
C ASP A 281 30.05 13.32 -6.70
N GLY A 282 28.74 13.42 -6.62
CA GLY A 282 27.94 14.54 -7.11
C GLY A 282 27.62 14.53 -8.62
N ARG A 283 28.05 13.50 -9.37
CA ARG A 283 27.73 13.39 -10.81
C ARG A 283 26.30 12.88 -11.01
N CYS A 284 25.68 13.27 -12.13
CA CYS A 284 24.38 12.72 -12.51
C CYS A 284 24.52 11.28 -13.00
N ALA A 285 23.93 10.34 -12.25
CA ALA A 285 24.11 8.90 -12.44
C ALA A 285 23.11 8.28 -13.42
N ARG A 286 23.48 7.14 -14.01
CA ARG A 286 22.52 6.13 -14.45
C ARG A 286 22.01 5.38 -13.22
N LEU A 287 20.82 4.76 -13.33
CA LEU A 287 20.31 3.93 -12.24
C LEU A 287 21.24 2.76 -11.89
N ALA A 288 21.92 2.18 -12.90
CA ALA A 288 22.91 1.12 -12.69
C ALA A 288 24.09 1.57 -11.81
N ASP A 289 24.51 2.83 -11.92
CA ASP A 289 25.62 3.38 -11.15
C ASP A 289 25.27 3.56 -9.65
N LYS A 290 23.98 3.51 -9.31
CA LYS A 290 23.46 3.59 -7.93
C LYS A 290 23.47 2.23 -7.21
N GLY A 291 23.86 1.16 -7.91
CA GLY A 291 23.99 -0.18 -7.35
C GLY A 291 22.70 -0.99 -7.30
N MET A 292 22.82 -2.21 -6.79
CA MET A 292 21.81 -3.26 -6.84
C MET A 292 20.45 -2.83 -6.24
N SER A 293 20.44 -2.05 -5.17
CA SER A 293 19.20 -1.62 -4.50
C SER A 293 18.32 -0.75 -5.41
N PHE A 294 18.92 0.21 -6.13
CA PHE A 294 18.21 1.08 -7.06
C PHE A 294 17.73 0.32 -8.30
N VAL A 295 18.55 -0.60 -8.82
CA VAL A 295 18.18 -1.46 -9.96
C VAL A 295 16.99 -2.35 -9.57
N SER A 296 17.04 -3.00 -8.41
CA SER A 296 15.97 -3.85 -7.91
C SER A 296 14.69 -3.06 -7.65
N GLU A 297 14.80 -1.86 -7.09
CA GLU A 297 13.63 -1.01 -6.84
C GLU A 297 12.98 -0.56 -8.16
N GLN A 298 13.77 -0.17 -9.16
CA GLN A 298 13.25 0.19 -10.47
C GLN A 298 12.58 -1.01 -11.16
N ALA A 299 13.21 -2.18 -11.13
CA ALA A 299 12.63 -3.40 -11.69
C ALA A 299 11.28 -3.73 -11.03
N ARG A 300 11.21 -3.70 -9.70
CA ARG A 300 9.97 -3.90 -8.94
C ARG A 300 8.88 -2.89 -9.31
N ARG A 301 9.23 -1.62 -9.49
CA ARG A 301 8.27 -0.57 -9.91
C ARG A 301 7.78 -0.78 -11.33
N ILE A 302 8.65 -1.20 -12.25
CA ILE A 302 8.28 -1.54 -13.63
C ILE A 302 7.27 -2.69 -13.63
N GLU A 303 7.57 -3.79 -12.93
CA GLU A 303 6.67 -4.94 -12.81
C GLU A 303 5.32 -4.57 -12.18
N THR A 304 5.36 -3.77 -11.11
CA THR A 304 4.16 -3.30 -10.41
C THR A 304 3.29 -2.45 -11.33
N LYS A 305 3.89 -1.51 -12.06
CA LYS A 305 3.17 -0.63 -12.99
C LYS A 305 2.59 -1.41 -14.16
N ALA A 306 3.33 -2.34 -14.74
CA ALA A 306 2.85 -3.19 -15.82
C ALA A 306 1.65 -4.06 -15.37
N ARG A 307 1.73 -4.67 -14.19
CA ARG A 307 0.60 -5.44 -13.61
C ARG A 307 -0.62 -4.55 -13.35
N PHE A 308 -0.40 -3.32 -12.87
CA PHE A 308 -1.48 -2.36 -12.66
C PHE A 308 -2.15 -1.99 -13.99
N GLU A 309 -1.39 -1.60 -15.01
CA GLU A 309 -1.91 -1.18 -16.32
C GLU A 309 -2.71 -2.29 -16.99
N ILE A 310 -2.17 -3.51 -17.05
CA ILE A 310 -2.88 -4.67 -17.61
C ILE A 310 -4.19 -4.95 -16.85
N GLY A 311 -4.14 -4.94 -15.52
CA GLY A 311 -5.32 -5.14 -14.68
C GLY A 311 -6.34 -4.03 -14.84
N PHE A 312 -5.91 -2.79 -14.89
CA PHE A 312 -6.75 -1.60 -15.01
C PHE A 312 -7.51 -1.56 -16.34
N GLU A 313 -6.80 -1.77 -17.46
CA GLU A 313 -7.46 -1.82 -18.80
C GLU A 313 -8.47 -2.98 -18.89
N ARG A 314 -8.15 -4.14 -18.31
CA ARG A 314 -9.08 -5.26 -18.23
C ARG A 314 -10.34 -4.91 -17.43
N PHE A 315 -10.19 -4.21 -16.29
CA PHE A 315 -11.34 -3.80 -15.47
C PHE A 315 -12.18 -2.72 -16.15
N LYS A 316 -11.56 -1.73 -16.78
CA LYS A 316 -12.28 -0.74 -17.59
C LYS A 316 -13.11 -1.38 -18.72
N PHE A 317 -12.56 -2.37 -19.38
CA PHE A 317 -13.28 -3.12 -20.42
C PHE A 317 -14.44 -3.94 -19.85
N ALA A 318 -14.23 -4.59 -18.70
CA ALA A 318 -15.25 -5.44 -18.07
C ALA A 318 -16.34 -4.64 -17.33
N HIS A 319 -16.05 -3.40 -16.92
CA HIS A 319 -16.93 -2.52 -16.14
C HIS A 319 -16.99 -1.11 -16.77
N PRO A 320 -17.54 -0.98 -18.00
CA PRO A 320 -17.63 0.30 -18.68
C PRO A 320 -18.57 1.29 -18.00
N GLU A 321 -19.43 0.81 -17.09
CA GLU A 321 -20.33 1.61 -16.27
C GLU A 321 -19.62 2.34 -15.12
N ALA A 322 -18.43 1.88 -14.72
CA ALA A 322 -17.67 2.47 -13.62
C ALA A 322 -16.76 3.60 -14.11
N ASP A 323 -16.69 4.67 -13.32
CA ASP A 323 -15.75 5.77 -13.54
C ASP A 323 -14.53 5.62 -12.64
N TYR A 324 -13.37 6.04 -13.15
CA TYR A 324 -12.10 5.90 -12.46
C TYR A 324 -11.37 7.24 -12.41
N ILE A 325 -10.84 7.58 -11.24
CA ILE A 325 -9.90 8.66 -11.02
C ILE A 325 -8.60 8.04 -10.52
N VAL A 326 -7.52 8.17 -11.30
CA VAL A 326 -6.20 7.62 -10.95
C VAL A 326 -5.27 8.78 -10.66
N ILE A 327 -4.71 8.80 -9.46
CA ILE A 327 -3.72 9.78 -8.99
C ILE A 327 -2.39 9.05 -8.83
N GLU A 328 -1.39 9.49 -9.58
CA GLU A 328 -0.03 8.94 -9.58
C GLU A 328 0.99 10.08 -9.62
N PRO A 329 2.19 9.92 -9.03
CA PRO A 329 3.26 10.89 -9.21
C PRO A 329 3.69 10.96 -10.68
N HIS A 330 4.34 12.05 -11.06
CA HIS A 330 4.86 12.15 -12.42
C HIS A 330 6.13 11.30 -12.57
N ARG A 331 6.28 10.59 -13.71
CA ARG A 331 7.43 9.68 -13.95
C ARG A 331 8.78 10.38 -13.94
N SER A 332 8.83 11.67 -14.28
CA SER A 332 10.05 12.48 -14.24
C SER A 332 10.39 13.01 -12.83
N ASP A 333 9.50 12.80 -11.84
CA ASP A 333 9.72 13.28 -10.49
C ASP A 333 10.42 12.23 -9.66
N GLY A 334 11.70 12.45 -9.37
CA GLY A 334 12.55 11.48 -8.67
C GLY A 334 12.27 11.33 -7.18
N ILE A 335 11.50 12.21 -6.55
CA ILE A 335 11.43 12.30 -5.08
C ILE A 335 11.02 10.98 -4.42
N LEU A 336 9.96 10.32 -4.89
CA LEU A 336 9.53 9.02 -4.36
C LEU A 336 10.45 7.85 -4.70
N PHE A 337 11.31 8.03 -5.70
CA PHE A 337 12.28 7.01 -6.10
C PHE A 337 13.60 7.17 -5.35
N LEU A 338 14.06 8.41 -5.13
CA LEU A 338 15.32 8.71 -4.44
C LEU A 338 15.27 8.37 -2.95
N HIS A 339 14.10 8.42 -2.36
CA HIS A 339 13.88 8.02 -0.98
C HIS A 339 13.46 6.55 -0.90
N ASN A 340 14.19 5.77 -0.10
CA ASN A 340 13.82 4.38 0.17
C ASN A 340 12.39 4.32 0.71
N VAL A 341 11.64 3.28 0.33
CA VAL A 341 10.25 3.05 0.80
C VAL A 341 10.11 3.07 2.34
N MET A 342 11.20 2.82 3.06
CA MET A 342 11.29 2.87 4.53
C MET A 342 11.91 4.17 5.06
N ASP A 343 12.15 5.19 4.21
CA ASP A 343 12.75 6.44 4.65
C ASP A 343 11.76 7.26 5.48
N PHE A 344 12.02 7.27 6.76
CA PHE A 344 11.21 8.02 7.72
C PHE A 344 11.52 9.53 7.70
N ASN A 345 12.73 9.92 7.33
CA ASN A 345 13.16 11.32 7.41
C ASN A 345 12.52 12.18 6.31
N SER A 346 12.26 11.59 5.16
CA SER A 346 11.61 12.27 4.02
C SER A 346 10.10 12.44 4.16
N ARG A 347 9.48 11.93 5.25
CA ARG A 347 8.01 11.86 5.39
C ARG A 347 7.30 13.19 5.14
N LYS A 348 7.84 14.31 5.66
CA LYS A 348 7.24 15.65 5.49
C LYS A 348 7.35 16.14 4.04
N ALA A 349 8.51 15.97 3.43
CA ALA A 349 8.75 16.37 2.06
C ALA A 349 7.84 15.61 1.08
N ILE A 350 7.68 14.30 1.29
CA ILE A 350 6.83 13.46 0.44
C ILE A 350 5.34 13.72 0.69
N LEU A 351 4.95 13.98 1.94
CA LEU A 351 3.60 14.38 2.29
C LEU A 351 3.19 15.66 1.54
N ASN A 352 4.05 16.69 1.60
CA ASN A 352 3.83 17.96 0.91
C ASN A 352 3.88 17.79 -0.63
N TYR A 353 4.80 17.00 -1.14
CA TYR A 353 4.86 16.66 -2.55
C TYR A 353 3.56 16.02 -3.06
N GLY A 354 3.01 15.04 -2.32
CA GLY A 354 1.74 14.41 -2.65
C GLY A 354 0.59 15.43 -2.70
N TYR A 355 0.55 16.35 -1.74
CA TYR A 355 -0.43 17.44 -1.72
C TYR A 355 -0.27 18.38 -2.92
N GLU A 356 0.90 18.95 -3.14
CA GLU A 356 1.14 19.95 -4.18
C GLU A 356 0.92 19.42 -5.60
N THR A 357 1.45 18.23 -5.88
CA THR A 357 1.32 17.62 -7.21
C THR A 357 -0.11 17.22 -7.52
N THR A 358 -0.83 16.69 -6.53
CA THR A 358 -2.25 16.35 -6.70
C THR A 358 -3.11 17.60 -6.86
N ALA A 359 -2.88 18.64 -6.06
CA ALA A 359 -3.59 19.91 -6.21
C ALA A 359 -3.41 20.52 -7.61
N ALA A 360 -2.16 20.50 -8.13
CA ALA A 360 -1.85 20.97 -9.48
C ALA A 360 -2.53 20.10 -10.56
N GLU A 361 -2.55 18.78 -10.41
CA GLU A 361 -3.22 17.87 -11.33
C GLU A 361 -4.74 18.10 -11.34
N LEU A 362 -5.37 18.15 -10.16
CA LEU A 362 -6.81 18.37 -10.02
C LEU A 362 -7.22 19.71 -10.62
N LYS A 363 -6.41 20.76 -10.44
CA LYS A 363 -6.62 22.08 -11.07
C LYS A 363 -6.49 22.00 -12.59
N SER A 364 -5.45 21.35 -13.11
CA SER A 364 -5.21 21.23 -14.56
C SER A 364 -6.32 20.47 -15.29
N LYS A 365 -6.90 19.46 -14.64
CA LYS A 365 -7.97 18.60 -15.17
C LYS A 365 -9.35 18.90 -14.56
N TYR A 366 -9.54 20.10 -14.03
CA TYR A 366 -10.75 20.51 -13.28
C TYR A 366 -12.06 20.09 -13.94
N LYS A 367 -12.23 20.44 -15.22
CA LYS A 367 -13.49 20.13 -15.95
C LYS A 367 -13.78 18.65 -16.02
N THR A 368 -12.72 17.82 -16.21
CA THR A 368 -12.84 16.36 -16.30
C THR A 368 -13.23 15.77 -14.96
N TYR A 369 -12.53 16.13 -13.90
CA TYR A 369 -12.80 15.60 -12.56
C TYR A 369 -14.14 16.09 -12.01
N LYS A 370 -14.48 17.37 -12.22
CA LYS A 370 -15.80 17.90 -11.86
C LYS A 370 -16.92 17.12 -12.52
N LYS A 371 -16.80 16.83 -13.84
CA LYS A 371 -17.81 16.06 -14.59
C LYS A 371 -18.00 14.67 -14.00
N ILE A 372 -16.90 13.95 -13.71
CA ILE A 372 -16.95 12.60 -13.12
C ILE A 372 -17.59 12.65 -11.72
N LEU A 373 -17.10 13.51 -10.85
CA LEU A 373 -17.57 13.64 -9.47
C LEU A 373 -19.06 14.02 -9.41
N THR A 374 -19.48 15.00 -10.22
CA THR A 374 -20.88 15.44 -10.28
C THR A 374 -21.82 14.30 -10.76
N LYS A 375 -21.39 13.47 -11.71
CA LYS A 375 -22.15 12.29 -12.16
C LYS A 375 -22.47 11.35 -10.99
N HIS A 376 -21.59 11.29 -9.99
CA HIS A 376 -21.76 10.48 -8.78
C HIS A 376 -22.33 11.24 -7.57
N GLY A 377 -22.95 12.41 -7.82
CA GLY A 377 -23.60 13.22 -6.78
C GLY A 377 -22.63 13.96 -5.85
N ILE A 378 -21.35 14.08 -6.24
CA ILE A 378 -20.33 14.80 -5.47
C ILE A 378 -20.20 16.20 -6.03
N ALA A 379 -20.66 17.21 -5.25
CA ALA A 379 -20.55 18.61 -5.63
C ALA A 379 -19.10 19.11 -5.44
N VAL A 380 -18.55 19.74 -6.45
CA VAL A 380 -17.22 20.38 -6.40
C VAL A 380 -17.41 21.88 -6.33
N GLN A 381 -16.80 22.54 -5.35
CA GLN A 381 -16.92 23.98 -5.17
C GLN A 381 -16.26 24.76 -6.33
N GLU A 382 -16.89 25.89 -6.72
CA GLU A 382 -16.40 26.72 -7.83
C GLU A 382 -15.13 27.53 -7.50
N LYS A 383 -14.79 27.69 -6.22
CA LYS A 383 -13.64 28.48 -5.74
C LYS A 383 -12.25 27.88 -6.04
N CYS A 384 -12.15 26.74 -6.72
CA CYS A 384 -10.86 26.13 -7.08
C CYS A 384 -10.18 26.80 -8.30
N SER A 385 -10.67 27.94 -8.81
CA SER A 385 -10.00 28.69 -9.88
C SER A 385 -8.81 29.52 -9.39
N ASP A 386 -8.67 29.74 -8.06
CA ASP A 386 -7.71 30.69 -7.47
C ASP A 386 -6.62 30.03 -6.58
N LEU A 387 -6.52 28.69 -6.60
CA LEU A 387 -5.42 27.95 -5.94
C LEU A 387 -4.22 27.74 -6.85
#